data_ca6cc0e614bfe6dd2133303a3089945a
#
_entry.id   ca6cc0e614bfe6dd2133303a3089945a
#
_cell.length_a   1.000
_cell.length_b   1.000
_cell.length_c   1.000
_cell.angle_alpha   90.00
_cell.angle_beta   90.00
_cell.angle_gamma   90.00
#
_symmetry.space_group_name_H-M   'P 1'
#
loop_
_entity.id
_entity.type
_entity.pdbx_description
1 polymer ?
#
loop_
_entity_poly.entity_id
_entity_poly.type
_entity_poly.pdbx_seq_one_letter_code
_entity_poly.pdbx_strand_id
1 'polypeptide(L)'
;MAQYMLLLHQVPNYTADLPREKMMEMIKRYSAWADGLRQKGCMVGGEKLAAGGVRHIRVKDGKPVASDGPYAEAKDVIGGYFVIEAKDAREAETIAVGCPHLAVSPTNWVEIRPIDAMPAQARVAS
;
A
#
# COMPACT_ATOMS: atom_id res chain seq x y z
N MET A 1 0.57 -9.68 18.94
CA MET A 1 -0.16 -9.35 17.70
C MET A 1 0.80 -9.41 16.53
N ALA A 2 0.38 -9.97 15.43
CA ALA A 2 1.18 -10.02 14.23
C ALA A 2 0.95 -8.77 13.37
N GLN A 3 1.92 -8.43 12.55
CA GLN A 3 1.80 -7.32 11.62
C GLN A 3 1.59 -7.82 10.20
N TYR A 4 0.79 -7.08 9.46
CA TYR A 4 0.46 -7.38 8.06
C TYR A 4 0.58 -6.10 7.26
N MET A 5 1.10 -6.21 6.04
CA MET A 5 1.11 -5.10 5.10
C MET A 5 -0.04 -5.27 4.13
N LEU A 6 -0.82 -4.22 3.96
CA LEU A 6 -1.88 -4.16 2.97
C LEU A 6 -1.34 -3.35 1.79
N LEU A 7 -1.10 -4.02 0.66
CA LEU A 7 -0.59 -3.38 -0.54
C LEU A 7 -1.77 -3.03 -1.44
N LEU A 8 -1.91 -1.75 -1.77
CA LEU A 8 -3.04 -1.24 -2.53
C LEU A 8 -2.70 -1.24 -4.01
N HIS A 9 -3.27 -2.19 -4.74
CA HIS A 9 -3.04 -2.35 -6.18
C HIS A 9 -4.09 -1.60 -6.99
N GLN A 10 -3.68 -0.97 -8.07
CA GLN A 10 -4.54 -0.16 -8.93
C GLN A 10 -3.97 -0.11 -10.34
N VAL A 11 -4.79 0.23 -11.32
CA VAL A 11 -4.27 0.49 -12.67
C VAL A 11 -3.46 1.78 -12.66
N PRO A 12 -2.40 1.90 -13.47
CA PRO A 12 -1.61 3.12 -13.53
C PRO A 12 -2.48 4.33 -13.88
N ASN A 13 -2.25 5.43 -13.16
CA ASN A 13 -2.93 6.72 -13.42
C ASN A 13 -4.46 6.68 -13.33
N TYR A 14 -5.02 5.75 -12.55
CA TYR A 14 -6.48 5.62 -12.45
C TYR A 14 -7.16 6.87 -11.87
N THR A 15 -6.41 7.72 -11.19
CA THR A 15 -6.91 8.97 -10.61
C THR A 15 -6.55 10.20 -11.44
N ALA A 16 -5.87 10.02 -12.58
CA ALA A 16 -5.35 11.16 -13.37
C ALA A 16 -6.42 12.14 -13.83
N ASP A 17 -7.61 11.62 -14.15
CA ASP A 17 -8.72 12.43 -14.67
C ASP A 17 -9.75 12.79 -13.59
N LEU A 18 -9.49 12.46 -12.33
CA LEU A 18 -10.44 12.77 -11.26
C LEU A 18 -10.46 14.28 -10.97
N PRO A 19 -11.65 14.89 -10.88
CA PRO A 19 -11.76 16.25 -10.39
C PRO A 19 -11.21 16.38 -8.97
N ARG A 20 -10.70 17.56 -8.65
CA ARG A 20 -10.12 17.82 -7.33
C ARG A 20 -11.06 17.45 -6.18
N GLU A 21 -12.35 17.77 -6.32
CA GLU A 21 -13.35 17.47 -5.29
C GLU A 21 -13.47 15.96 -5.03
N LYS A 22 -13.46 15.17 -6.09
CA LYS A 22 -13.52 13.70 -6.00
C LYS A 22 -12.26 13.14 -5.37
N MET A 23 -11.11 13.70 -5.71
CA MET A 23 -9.83 13.31 -5.12
C MET A 23 -9.83 13.60 -3.61
N MET A 24 -10.32 14.77 -3.20
CA MET A 24 -10.40 15.14 -1.79
C MET A 24 -11.36 14.24 -1.01
N GLU A 25 -12.50 13.90 -1.59
CA GLU A 25 -13.44 12.94 -1.00
C GLU A 25 -12.78 11.59 -0.78
N MET A 26 -12.07 11.11 -1.79
CA MET A 26 -11.36 9.83 -1.73
C MET A 26 -10.34 9.84 -0.60
N ILE A 27 -9.51 10.88 -0.52
CA ILE A 27 -8.49 11.03 0.52
C ILE A 27 -9.14 11.02 1.91
N LYS A 28 -10.26 11.72 2.07
CA LYS A 28 -10.99 11.75 3.35
C LYS A 28 -11.49 10.38 3.76
N ARG A 29 -11.94 9.57 2.82
CA ARG A 29 -12.42 8.21 3.09
C ARG A 29 -11.28 7.32 3.60
N TYR A 30 -10.11 7.37 2.95
CA TYR A 30 -8.95 6.62 3.40
C TYR A 30 -8.50 7.08 4.79
N SER A 31 -8.46 8.40 5.01
CA SER A 31 -8.05 8.97 6.29
C SER A 31 -9.00 8.58 7.43
N ALA A 32 -10.31 8.62 7.18
CA ALA A 32 -11.30 8.25 8.18
C ALA A 32 -11.18 6.78 8.57
N TRP A 33 -10.97 5.91 7.59
CA TRP A 33 -10.78 4.48 7.84
C TRP A 33 -9.50 4.22 8.67
N ALA A 34 -8.40 4.86 8.27
CA ALA A 34 -7.12 4.73 8.97
C ALA A 34 -7.22 5.27 10.41
N ASP A 35 -7.91 6.38 10.62
CA ASP A 35 -8.12 6.95 11.94
C ASP A 35 -8.95 6.02 12.83
N GLY A 36 -9.97 5.38 12.28
CA GLY A 36 -10.76 4.39 12.99
C GLY A 36 -9.92 3.22 13.47
N LEU A 37 -8.99 2.76 12.64
CA LEU A 37 -8.07 1.67 13.03
C LEU A 37 -7.03 2.14 14.06
N ARG A 38 -6.57 3.39 13.98
CA ARG A 38 -5.66 3.97 14.99
C ARG A 38 -6.33 4.00 16.35
N GLN A 39 -7.59 4.40 16.41
CA GLN A 39 -8.34 4.45 17.66
C GLN A 39 -8.49 3.07 18.29
N LYS A 40 -8.53 2.02 17.47
CA LYS A 40 -8.60 0.63 17.94
C LYS A 40 -7.22 0.03 18.23
N GLY A 41 -6.15 0.78 17.97
CA GLY A 41 -4.78 0.30 18.16
C GLY A 41 -4.30 -0.67 17.09
N CYS A 42 -4.98 -0.73 15.95
CA CYS A 42 -4.65 -1.66 14.86
C CYS A 42 -3.79 -1.05 13.76
N MET A 43 -3.70 0.27 13.66
CA MET A 43 -2.93 0.94 12.59
C MET A 43 -1.51 1.23 13.05
N VAL A 44 -0.53 0.66 12.36
CA VAL A 44 0.89 0.93 12.61
C VAL A 44 1.38 2.09 11.74
N GLY A 45 0.99 2.11 10.47
CA GLY A 45 1.39 3.17 9.55
C GLY A 45 0.85 2.95 8.15
N GLY A 46 1.21 3.83 7.25
CA GLY A 46 0.83 3.73 5.85
C GLY A 46 1.17 5.00 5.10
N GLU A 47 1.29 4.88 3.78
CA GLU A 47 1.62 6.02 2.92
C GLU A 47 0.92 5.87 1.57
N LYS A 48 0.51 7.00 1.01
CA LYS A 48 0.09 7.07 -0.38
C LYS A 48 1.34 7.31 -1.22
N LEU A 49 1.53 6.52 -2.25
CA LEU A 49 2.69 6.66 -3.14
C LEU A 49 2.35 7.61 -4.29
N ALA A 50 3.34 8.41 -4.69
CA ALA A 50 3.17 9.32 -5.83
C ALA A 50 3.08 8.53 -7.13
N ALA A 51 2.30 9.04 -8.07
CA ALA A 51 2.13 8.41 -9.37
C ALA A 51 3.39 8.46 -10.24
N GLY A 52 4.21 9.51 -10.08
CA GLY A 52 5.44 9.69 -10.85
C GLY A 52 6.68 9.52 -10.01
N GLY A 53 7.84 9.61 -10.65
CA GLY A 53 9.13 9.53 -9.96
C GLY A 53 9.58 8.13 -9.64
N VAL A 54 8.95 7.12 -10.20
CA VAL A 54 9.29 5.72 -9.96
C VAL A 54 10.64 5.40 -10.60
N ARG A 55 11.52 4.76 -9.83
CA ARG A 55 12.84 4.34 -10.34
C ARG A 55 13.04 2.87 -10.03
N HIS A 56 13.62 2.17 -10.96
CA HIS A 56 13.97 0.75 -10.82
C HIS A 56 15.48 0.60 -10.84
N ILE A 57 16.00 -0.25 -9.98
CA ILE A 57 17.41 -0.59 -9.95
C ILE A 57 17.52 -2.09 -10.14
N ARG A 58 18.27 -2.50 -11.16
CA ARG A 58 18.50 -3.90 -11.47
C ARG A 58 19.99 -4.12 -11.65
N VAL A 59 20.45 -5.32 -11.37
CA VAL A 59 21.84 -5.69 -11.63
C VAL A 59 21.95 -6.15 -13.08
N LYS A 60 22.85 -5.54 -13.82
CA LYS A 60 23.13 -5.87 -15.22
C LYS A 60 24.64 -6.01 -15.38
N ASP A 61 25.11 -7.15 -15.85
CA ASP A 61 26.53 -7.45 -15.99
C ASP A 61 27.34 -7.19 -14.73
N GLY A 62 26.76 -7.58 -13.58
CA GLY A 62 27.38 -7.45 -12.27
C GLY A 62 27.31 -6.05 -11.65
N LYS A 63 26.61 -5.09 -12.30
CA LYS A 63 26.52 -3.71 -11.80
C LYS A 63 25.08 -3.26 -11.59
N PRO A 64 24.78 -2.51 -10.53
CA PRO A 64 23.47 -1.91 -10.37
C PRO A 64 23.22 -0.85 -11.45
N VAL A 65 22.08 -0.93 -12.11
CA VAL A 65 21.66 0.04 -13.12
C VAL A 65 20.28 0.58 -12.73
N ALA A 66 20.16 1.90 -12.69
CA ALA A 66 18.88 2.57 -12.41
C ALA A 66 18.18 2.93 -13.71
N SER A 67 16.86 2.78 -13.74
CA SER A 67 16.06 3.16 -14.91
C SER A 67 14.66 3.58 -14.45
N ASP A 68 13.87 4.14 -15.38
CA ASP A 68 12.46 4.46 -15.10
C ASP A 68 11.61 3.19 -15.01
N GLY A 69 12.10 2.06 -15.47
CA GLY A 69 11.41 0.80 -15.45
C GLY A 69 10.16 0.76 -16.32
N PRO A 70 9.44 -0.36 -16.33
CA PRO A 70 8.25 -0.55 -17.16
C PRO A 70 6.95 -0.06 -16.49
N TYR A 71 6.99 0.98 -15.66
CA TYR A 71 5.83 1.46 -14.91
C TYR A 71 4.62 1.71 -15.81
N ALA A 72 4.81 2.40 -16.93
CA ALA A 72 3.72 2.74 -17.85
C ALA A 72 3.13 1.53 -18.57
N GLU A 73 3.86 0.42 -18.62
CA GLU A 73 3.43 -0.82 -19.29
C GLU A 73 2.82 -1.81 -18.31
N ALA A 74 2.93 -1.55 -17.02
CA ALA A 74 2.39 -2.45 -16.00
C ALA A 74 0.86 -2.40 -16.04
N LYS A 75 0.21 -3.55 -15.88
CA LYS A 75 -1.25 -3.64 -15.79
C LYS A 75 -1.74 -3.08 -14.47
N ASP A 76 -0.93 -3.14 -13.46
CA ASP A 76 -1.27 -2.81 -12.10
C ASP A 76 -0.02 -2.31 -11.41
N VAL A 77 -0.19 -1.34 -10.52
CA VAL A 77 0.88 -0.77 -9.73
C VAL A 77 0.43 -0.65 -8.29
N ILE A 78 1.38 -0.53 -7.38
CA ILE A 78 1.09 -0.29 -5.98
C ILE A 78 0.96 1.23 -5.78
N GLY A 79 -0.24 1.67 -5.40
CA GLY A 79 -0.52 3.08 -5.18
C GLY A 79 -0.36 3.53 -3.74
N GLY A 80 -0.17 2.58 -2.83
CA GLY A 80 0.01 2.88 -1.42
C GLY A 80 0.03 1.61 -0.59
N TYR A 81 0.20 1.78 0.71
CA TYR A 81 0.19 0.64 1.63
C TYR A 81 -0.26 1.09 3.02
N PHE A 82 -0.70 0.11 3.80
CA PHE A 82 -0.92 0.26 5.24
C PHE A 82 -0.23 -0.88 5.95
N VAL A 83 0.23 -0.64 7.16
CA VAL A 83 0.71 -1.69 8.05
C VAL A 83 -0.25 -1.75 9.23
N ILE A 84 -0.82 -2.92 9.47
CA ILE A 84 -1.80 -3.14 10.53
C ILE A 84 -1.32 -4.22 11.48
N GLU A 85 -1.86 -4.20 12.70
CA GLU A 85 -1.71 -5.29 13.64
C GLU A 85 -3.02 -6.06 13.71
N ALA A 86 -2.94 -7.37 13.69
CA ALA A 86 -4.08 -8.27 13.83
C ALA A 86 -3.63 -9.52 14.57
N LYS A 87 -4.55 -10.21 15.22
CA LYS A 87 -4.18 -11.41 15.97
C LYS A 87 -3.83 -12.58 15.05
N ASP A 88 -4.40 -12.62 13.85
CA ASP A 88 -4.16 -13.67 12.84
C ASP A 88 -4.54 -13.17 11.45
N ALA A 89 -4.30 -14.02 10.44
CA ALA A 89 -4.60 -13.70 9.04
C ALA A 89 -6.09 -13.44 8.80
N ARG A 90 -6.95 -14.14 9.50
CA ARG A 90 -8.40 -13.97 9.36
C ARG A 90 -8.85 -12.58 9.82
N GLU A 91 -8.31 -12.10 10.94
CA GLU A 91 -8.59 -10.75 11.40
C GLU A 91 -8.04 -9.70 10.43
N ALA A 92 -6.84 -9.94 9.87
CA ALA A 92 -6.26 -9.05 8.86
C ALA A 92 -7.17 -8.96 7.63
N GLU A 93 -7.74 -10.06 7.17
CA GLU A 93 -8.70 -10.08 6.06
C GLU A 93 -9.96 -9.29 6.41
N THR A 94 -10.48 -9.46 7.61
CA THR A 94 -11.67 -8.73 8.07
C THR A 94 -11.42 -7.22 8.04
N ILE A 95 -10.24 -6.79 8.47
CA ILE A 95 -9.84 -5.38 8.42
C ILE A 95 -9.73 -4.91 6.96
N ALA A 96 -9.05 -5.68 6.13
CA ALA A 96 -8.78 -5.32 4.73
C ALA A 96 -10.05 -5.18 3.89
N VAL A 97 -11.06 -6.00 4.15
CA VAL A 97 -12.35 -5.94 3.45
C VAL A 97 -13.02 -4.57 3.62
N GLY A 98 -12.76 -3.89 4.72
CA GLY A 98 -13.28 -2.55 4.96
C GLY A 98 -12.48 -1.42 4.34
N CYS A 99 -11.36 -1.72 3.68
CA CYS A 99 -10.50 -0.69 3.10
C CYS A 99 -11.21 0.05 1.96
N PRO A 100 -11.28 1.39 2.02
CA PRO A 100 -11.97 2.18 0.98
C PRO A 100 -11.43 1.99 -0.42
N HIS A 101 -10.19 1.52 -0.55
CA HIS A 101 -9.54 1.25 -1.84
C HIS A 101 -10.39 0.31 -2.72
N LEU A 102 -11.05 -0.65 -2.10
CA LEU A 102 -11.89 -1.62 -2.81
C LEU A 102 -13.17 -1.00 -3.38
N ALA A 103 -13.62 0.12 -2.83
CA ALA A 103 -14.84 0.79 -3.24
C ALA A 103 -14.62 1.91 -4.27
N VAL A 104 -13.38 2.36 -4.45
CA VAL A 104 -13.05 3.51 -5.32
C VAL A 104 -13.09 3.13 -6.79
N SER A 105 -12.66 1.92 -7.14
CA SER A 105 -12.64 1.45 -8.52
C SER A 105 -12.81 -0.06 -8.55
N PRO A 106 -13.56 -0.61 -9.51
CA PRO A 106 -13.78 -2.06 -9.61
C PRO A 106 -12.50 -2.84 -9.96
N THR A 107 -11.45 -2.15 -10.42
CA THR A 107 -10.17 -2.79 -10.75
C THR A 107 -9.18 -2.75 -9.60
N ASN A 108 -9.49 -2.03 -8.53
CA ASN A 108 -8.61 -1.95 -7.35
C ASN A 108 -8.69 -3.23 -6.53
N TRP A 109 -7.57 -3.63 -5.97
CA TRP A 109 -7.52 -4.78 -5.08
C TRP A 109 -6.46 -4.59 -4.01
N VAL A 110 -6.55 -5.38 -2.96
CA VAL A 110 -5.65 -5.29 -1.79
C VAL A 110 -4.96 -6.63 -1.61
N GLU A 111 -3.65 -6.60 -1.53
CA GLU A 111 -2.84 -7.78 -1.23
C GLU A 111 -2.45 -7.71 0.24
N ILE A 112 -2.65 -8.79 0.97
CA ILE A 112 -2.30 -8.89 2.37
C ILE A 112 -1.04 -9.75 2.49
N ARG A 113 0.01 -9.17 3.07
CA ARG A 113 1.25 -9.91 3.27
C ARG A 113 1.64 -9.91 4.74
N PRO A 114 1.79 -11.10 5.34
CA PRO A 114 2.33 -11.15 6.71
C PRO A 114 3.74 -10.58 6.74
N ILE A 115 4.04 -9.83 7.79
CA ILE A 115 5.39 -9.30 7.99
C ILE A 115 6.11 -10.23 8.95
N ASP A 116 7.30 -10.70 8.55
CA ASP A 116 8.10 -11.56 9.38
C ASP A 116 8.60 -10.81 10.61
N ALA A 117 8.47 -11.43 11.77
CA ALA A 117 9.05 -10.91 12.99
C ALA A 117 10.54 -11.29 13.03
N MET A 118 11.40 -10.35 12.65
CA MET A 118 12.83 -10.59 12.64
C MET A 118 13.39 -10.54 14.07
N PRO A 119 14.33 -11.43 14.41
CA PRO A 119 15.02 -11.32 15.70
C PRO A 119 15.68 -9.94 15.86
N ALA A 120 15.69 -9.41 17.06
CA ALA A 120 16.25 -8.08 17.32
C ALA A 120 17.69 -7.95 16.84
N GLN A 121 18.49 -9.01 16.92
CA GLN A 121 19.90 -9.03 16.50
C GLN A 121 20.07 -8.92 14.98
N ALA A 122 19.04 -9.26 14.19
CA ALA A 122 19.08 -9.22 12.75
C ALA A 122 18.50 -7.94 12.17
N ARG A 123 17.89 -7.08 13.00
CA ARG A 123 17.29 -5.83 12.52
C ARG A 123 18.33 -4.79 12.20
N VAL A 124 18.14 -4.12 11.08
CA VAL A 124 18.98 -2.97 10.72
C VAL A 124 18.56 -1.81 11.60
N ALA A 125 19.52 -1.08 12.16
CA ALA A 125 19.27 0.11 12.96
C ALA A 125 18.63 1.19 12.05
N SER A 126 17.56 1.78 12.49
CA SER A 126 16.86 2.83 11.72
C SER A 126 17.07 4.19 12.34
#